data_17c020282e2acf25ac1aefe5f337bc65
#
_entry.id   17c020282e2acf25ac1aefe5f337bc65
#
_cell.length_a   1.000
_cell.length_b   1.000
_cell.length_c   1.000
_cell.angle_alpha   90.00
_cell.angle_beta   90.00
_cell.angle_gamma   90.00
#
_symmetry.space_group_name_H-M   'P 1'
#
loop_
_entity.id
_entity.type
_entity.pdbx_description
1 polymer ?
#
loop_
_entity_poly.entity_id
_entity_poly.type
_entity_poly.pdbx_seq_one_letter_code
_entity_poly.pdbx_strand_id
1 'polypeptide(L)'
;MKLSKTVFIILLIETILFFAIFLGIGFFFFEEPEWNLTNPFLYRIQSGLLLFFKLLPAIFITGILIGYSWGFGKQNKTPTHRFSELFTLYLKNVLVTSLICASLCFIAAEVGVPLISYSRQNMEENSKNIGEYIELAKKNLAIGDYGTALFYANYVLDIYPESQESIELARFIEESQYLQRKDNSLIEKSEISTISTSKTSTMTIPELMQTAIDSYSNKDYFNAHYYASLVLEISKTTDGNLTFAKQLASDAWNKLSEVDSFADDLSSQVFYRKKEGYVALTSGDYSKAYYIFYDLLEKYPLDYDIKNFYEISKELLSTQYFFTDETLDKQQFEKYRNVYFTLPRLDGGKDIISIKGITDTDSTGGRIQYLRGFSVVSYDKYDEWLMSFSVPYAKMCSYPLEDMGDELINYISETSNTRFVPYVFLKSVDRKYENIFIGPRFDIRKGYASEFSTTYIMPIPFEDFAMLCDVSHGPETMSLVSLYKISKVASNYGYSSEIFSQALINRFSFPLILLICFILAGILAWNSRIFVNDSFKFSWILLFPIILALSYIFVECFRFLLSLIFYAVLSLTYINHGAVFLSLFILLVLLFLCFLRFVSLKSDSVKE
;
A
#
# COMPACT_ATOMS: atom_id res chain seq x y z
N MET A 1 34.04 -37.79 3.22
CA MET A 1 33.15 -37.44 4.36
C MET A 1 33.78 -36.50 5.41
N LYS A 2 35.14 -36.61 5.70
CA LYS A 2 35.81 -35.73 6.68
C LYS A 2 35.95 -34.26 6.21
N LEU A 3 36.28 -34.00 4.92
CA LEU A 3 36.45 -32.67 4.36
C LEU A 3 35.19 -31.81 4.43
N SER A 4 34.05 -32.34 3.96
CA SER A 4 32.76 -31.66 3.99
C SER A 4 32.33 -31.28 5.43
N LYS A 5 32.58 -32.17 6.41
CA LYS A 5 32.28 -31.86 7.82
C LYS A 5 33.11 -30.72 8.35
N THR A 6 34.41 -30.68 8.02
CA THR A 6 35.34 -29.62 8.50
C THR A 6 34.93 -28.26 7.91
N VAL A 7 34.65 -28.20 6.60
CA VAL A 7 34.22 -26.97 5.93
C VAL A 7 32.89 -26.49 6.50
N PHE A 8 31.91 -27.40 6.70
CA PHE A 8 30.61 -27.07 7.28
C PHE A 8 30.75 -26.53 8.71
N ILE A 9 31.61 -27.13 9.54
CA ILE A 9 31.86 -26.63 10.91
C ILE A 9 32.44 -25.25 10.89
N ILE A 10 33.45 -24.97 10.02
CA ILE A 10 34.07 -23.66 9.90
C ILE A 10 33.04 -22.62 9.44
N LEU A 11 32.25 -22.90 8.41
CA LEU A 11 31.15 -22.03 7.94
C LEU A 11 30.14 -21.74 9.04
N LEU A 12 29.75 -22.78 9.79
CA LEU A 12 28.78 -22.62 10.87
C LEU A 12 29.33 -21.71 11.99
N ILE A 13 30.56 -21.98 12.45
CA ILE A 13 31.19 -21.17 13.50
C ILE A 13 31.32 -19.72 13.04
N GLU A 14 31.80 -19.50 11.82
CA GLU A 14 31.95 -18.17 11.24
C GLU A 14 30.63 -17.44 11.14
N THR A 15 29.60 -18.10 10.62
CA THR A 15 28.25 -17.51 10.50
C THR A 15 27.67 -17.13 11.86
N ILE A 16 27.80 -18.00 12.88
CA ILE A 16 27.33 -17.70 14.24
C ILE A 16 28.13 -16.54 14.85
N LEU A 17 29.44 -16.52 14.65
CA LEU A 17 30.29 -15.46 15.19
C LEU A 17 29.91 -14.10 14.60
N PHE A 18 29.79 -14.00 13.27
CA PHE A 18 29.39 -12.76 12.61
C PHE A 18 27.95 -12.38 12.92
N PHE A 19 27.05 -13.32 13.02
CA PHE A 19 25.69 -13.07 13.48
C PHE A 19 25.69 -12.37 14.87
N ALA A 20 26.46 -12.90 15.83
CA ALA A 20 26.58 -12.29 17.15
C ALA A 20 27.24 -10.90 17.09
N ILE A 21 28.30 -10.74 16.28
CA ILE A 21 28.99 -9.44 16.10
C ILE A 21 28.04 -8.41 15.51
N PHE A 22 27.32 -8.73 14.44
CA PHE A 22 26.42 -7.77 13.79
C PHE A 22 25.17 -7.46 14.62
N LEU A 23 24.66 -8.41 15.39
CA LEU A 23 23.64 -8.11 16.41
C LEU A 23 24.20 -7.13 17.46
N GLY A 24 25.43 -7.35 17.93
CA GLY A 24 26.10 -6.42 18.85
C GLY A 24 26.28 -5.03 18.23
N ILE A 25 26.74 -4.95 16.98
CA ILE A 25 26.86 -3.68 16.24
C ILE A 25 25.48 -3.00 16.13
N GLY A 26 24.44 -3.76 15.81
CA GLY A 26 23.06 -3.25 15.78
C GLY A 26 22.64 -2.63 17.11
N PHE A 27 23.07 -3.23 18.22
CA PHE A 27 22.72 -2.80 19.56
C PHE A 27 23.47 -1.55 20.05
N PHE A 28 24.76 -1.44 19.72
CA PHE A 28 25.65 -0.41 20.29
C PHE A 28 25.93 0.77 19.36
N PHE A 29 25.80 0.61 18.05
CA PHE A 29 26.25 1.62 17.09
C PHE A 29 25.14 2.23 16.24
N PHE A 30 23.93 1.63 16.20
CA PHE A 30 22.82 2.26 15.52
C PHE A 30 22.10 3.21 16.45
N GLU A 31 22.08 4.48 16.07
CA GLU A 31 21.31 5.53 16.76
C GLU A 31 19.82 5.34 16.52
N GLU A 32 19.04 5.60 17.54
CA GLU A 32 17.59 5.64 17.44
C GLU A 32 17.18 6.92 16.71
N PRO A 33 16.08 6.89 15.93
CA PRO A 33 15.51 8.11 15.39
C PRO A 33 15.14 9.10 16.51
N GLU A 34 15.03 10.38 16.17
CA GLU A 34 14.72 11.45 17.14
C GLU A 34 13.36 11.30 17.84
N TRP A 35 12.45 10.52 17.25
CA TRP A 35 11.12 10.21 17.82
C TRP A 35 11.15 8.93 18.64
N ASN A 36 10.33 8.90 19.69
CA ASN A 36 10.21 7.75 20.58
C ASN A 36 9.69 6.52 19.85
N LEU A 37 10.54 5.50 19.69
CA LEU A 37 10.17 4.22 19.09
C LEU A 37 9.28 3.40 20.03
N THR A 38 8.28 2.75 19.46
CA THR A 38 7.40 1.81 20.20
C THR A 38 8.19 0.63 20.75
N ASN A 39 9.20 0.15 20.05
CA ASN A 39 10.06 -0.94 20.51
C ASN A 39 11.52 -0.72 20.06
N PRO A 40 12.34 0.07 20.80
CA PRO A 40 13.73 0.37 20.44
C PRO A 40 14.61 -0.88 20.43
N PHE A 41 14.34 -1.86 21.28
CA PHE A 41 15.08 -3.12 21.32
C PHE A 41 14.94 -3.91 20.02
N LEU A 42 13.73 -4.07 19.52
CA LEU A 42 13.45 -4.79 18.26
C LEU A 42 14.04 -4.04 17.06
N TYR A 43 13.96 -2.72 17.04
CA TYR A 43 14.56 -1.88 16.00
C TYR A 43 16.07 -2.09 15.86
N ARG A 44 16.79 -2.12 16.99
CA ARG A 44 18.24 -2.35 17.02
C ARG A 44 18.59 -3.76 16.54
N ILE A 45 17.85 -4.79 16.94
CA ILE A 45 18.03 -6.16 16.45
C ILE A 45 17.81 -6.22 14.93
N GLN A 46 16.75 -5.62 14.43
CA GLN A 46 16.44 -5.59 13.00
C GLN A 46 17.54 -4.90 12.20
N SER A 47 18.11 -3.81 12.72
CA SER A 47 19.23 -3.10 12.09
C SER A 47 20.47 -3.97 11.98
N GLY A 48 20.80 -4.71 13.05
CA GLY A 48 21.89 -5.68 13.05
C GLY A 48 21.68 -6.84 12.09
N LEU A 49 20.45 -7.36 12.03
CA LEU A 49 20.06 -8.44 11.09
C LEU A 49 20.16 -7.99 9.62
N LEU A 50 19.71 -6.78 9.29
CA LEU A 50 19.84 -6.24 7.93
C LEU A 50 21.30 -6.14 7.51
N LEU A 51 22.17 -5.66 8.40
CA LEU A 51 23.60 -5.59 8.14
C LEU A 51 24.21 -7.00 7.96
N PHE A 52 23.82 -7.95 8.79
CA PHE A 52 24.25 -9.34 8.66
C PHE A 52 23.82 -9.94 7.30
N PHE A 53 22.58 -9.80 6.89
CA PHE A 53 22.12 -10.33 5.60
C PHE A 53 22.79 -9.66 4.41
N LYS A 54 23.07 -8.36 4.48
CA LYS A 54 23.83 -7.64 3.44
C LYS A 54 25.24 -8.19 3.27
N LEU A 55 25.91 -8.58 4.36
CA LEU A 55 27.27 -9.09 4.35
C LEU A 55 27.36 -10.62 4.23
N LEU A 56 26.23 -11.32 4.26
CA LEU A 56 26.16 -12.78 4.22
C LEU A 56 26.92 -13.41 3.03
N PRO A 57 26.85 -12.87 1.78
CA PRO A 57 27.64 -13.39 0.67
C PRO A 57 29.16 -13.32 0.94
N ALA A 58 29.65 -12.24 1.53
CA ALA A 58 31.08 -12.08 1.86
C ALA A 58 31.49 -13.03 2.98
N ILE A 59 30.63 -13.23 3.98
CA ILE A 59 30.86 -14.20 5.07
C ILE A 59 31.01 -15.62 4.49
N PHE A 60 30.13 -16.01 3.58
CA PHE A 60 30.22 -17.33 2.95
C PHE A 60 31.45 -17.48 2.04
N ILE A 61 31.88 -16.43 1.32
CA ILE A 61 33.11 -16.45 0.53
C ILE A 61 34.31 -16.66 1.44
N THR A 62 34.40 -15.92 2.55
CA THR A 62 35.51 -16.08 3.51
C THR A 62 35.54 -17.46 4.14
N GLY A 63 34.38 -17.96 4.54
CA GLY A 63 34.23 -19.31 5.11
C GLY A 63 34.56 -20.42 4.14
N ILE A 64 34.15 -20.29 2.88
CA ILE A 64 34.56 -21.23 1.80
C ILE A 64 36.07 -21.17 1.57
N LEU A 65 36.63 -19.96 1.46
CA LEU A 65 38.05 -19.76 1.24
C LEU A 65 38.88 -20.40 2.35
N ILE A 66 38.60 -20.07 3.61
CA ILE A 66 39.32 -20.58 4.78
C ILE A 66 39.09 -22.07 4.98
N GLY A 67 37.80 -22.49 4.91
CA GLY A 67 37.41 -23.87 5.13
C GLY A 67 38.03 -24.85 4.14
N TYR A 68 38.04 -24.49 2.86
CA TYR A 68 38.66 -25.32 1.83
C TYR A 68 40.18 -25.20 1.80
N SER A 69 40.76 -24.02 2.06
CA SER A 69 42.22 -23.88 2.20
C SER A 69 42.80 -24.78 3.29
N TRP A 70 42.12 -24.81 4.44
CA TRP A 70 42.47 -25.72 5.53
C TRP A 70 42.18 -27.19 5.18
N GLY A 71 40.99 -27.45 4.61
CA GLY A 71 40.54 -28.81 4.28
C GLY A 71 41.43 -29.48 3.22
N PHE A 72 41.85 -28.75 2.19
CA PHE A 72 42.70 -29.23 1.13
C PHE A 72 44.15 -29.43 1.60
N GLY A 73 44.64 -28.57 2.49
CA GLY A 73 45.99 -28.66 3.04
C GLY A 73 46.21 -29.82 4.02
N LYS A 74 45.17 -30.25 4.72
CA LYS A 74 45.21 -31.34 5.70
C LYS A 74 45.21 -32.74 5.06
N GLN A 75 45.00 -32.84 3.76
CA GLN A 75 44.97 -34.14 3.08
C GLN A 75 46.35 -34.45 2.46
N ASN A 76 47.01 -35.44 3.00
CA ASN A 76 48.34 -35.91 2.51
C ASN A 76 48.28 -36.61 1.15
N LYS A 77 47.09 -36.77 0.55
CA LYS A 77 46.90 -37.43 -0.76
C LYS A 77 46.51 -36.39 -1.79
N THR A 78 47.41 -36.03 -2.66
CA THR A 78 47.17 -35.24 -3.87
C THR A 78 46.54 -36.13 -4.94
N PRO A 79 45.49 -35.67 -5.66
CA PRO A 79 44.93 -36.45 -6.76
C PRO A 79 45.96 -36.58 -7.90
N THR A 80 46.32 -37.81 -8.22
CA THR A 80 47.37 -38.10 -9.23
C THR A 80 46.88 -37.93 -10.66
N HIS A 81 45.56 -37.89 -10.90
CA HIS A 81 44.98 -37.72 -12.22
C HIS A 81 43.78 -36.72 -12.17
N ARG A 82 43.59 -35.98 -13.27
CA ARG A 82 42.51 -34.96 -13.42
C ARG A 82 41.09 -35.48 -13.18
N PHE A 83 40.84 -36.77 -13.31
CA PHE A 83 39.55 -37.44 -13.10
C PHE A 83 39.62 -38.53 -12.03
N SER A 84 40.54 -38.39 -11.04
CA SER A 84 40.57 -39.33 -9.92
C SER A 84 39.30 -39.20 -9.07
N GLU A 85 38.92 -40.29 -8.38
CA GLU A 85 37.76 -40.30 -7.46
C GLU A 85 37.86 -39.20 -6.38
N LEU A 86 39.10 -38.89 -5.95
CA LEU A 86 39.36 -37.82 -4.99
C LEU A 86 39.05 -36.41 -5.56
N PHE A 87 39.40 -36.20 -6.83
CA PHE A 87 39.12 -34.92 -7.49
C PHE A 87 37.61 -34.71 -7.72
N THR A 88 36.90 -35.72 -8.19
CA THR A 88 35.44 -35.69 -8.34
C THR A 88 34.74 -35.48 -7.01
N LEU A 89 35.25 -36.05 -5.91
CA LEU A 89 34.71 -35.79 -4.57
C LEU A 89 34.92 -34.32 -4.13
N TYR A 90 36.10 -33.74 -4.41
CA TYR A 90 36.40 -32.34 -4.09
C TYR A 90 35.53 -31.38 -4.87
N LEU A 91 35.41 -31.61 -6.17
CA LEU A 91 34.52 -30.82 -7.05
C LEU A 91 33.07 -30.89 -6.56
N LYS A 92 32.54 -32.09 -6.29
CA LYS A 92 31.21 -32.29 -5.75
C LYS A 92 31.00 -31.53 -4.44
N ASN A 93 31.98 -31.59 -3.51
CA ASN A 93 31.86 -30.90 -2.22
C ASN A 93 31.80 -29.38 -2.40
N VAL A 94 32.67 -28.79 -3.22
CA VAL A 94 32.66 -27.34 -3.50
C VAL A 94 31.36 -26.93 -4.16
N LEU A 95 30.91 -27.65 -5.19
CA LEU A 95 29.66 -27.35 -5.87
C LEU A 95 28.45 -27.40 -4.93
N VAL A 96 28.34 -28.47 -4.14
CA VAL A 96 27.21 -28.63 -3.20
C VAL A 96 27.23 -27.51 -2.13
N THR A 97 28.40 -27.23 -1.56
CA THR A 97 28.54 -26.14 -0.57
C THR A 97 28.20 -24.79 -1.18
N SER A 98 28.72 -24.50 -2.38
CA SER A 98 28.43 -23.25 -3.11
C SER A 98 26.94 -23.11 -3.43
N LEU A 99 26.27 -24.19 -3.84
CA LEU A 99 24.84 -24.19 -4.13
C LEU A 99 24.01 -23.91 -2.87
N ILE A 100 24.35 -24.57 -1.75
CA ILE A 100 23.66 -24.35 -0.46
C ILE A 100 23.85 -22.90 -0.02
N CYS A 101 25.07 -22.36 -0.05
CA CYS A 101 25.35 -20.98 0.33
C CYS A 101 24.62 -19.98 -0.58
N ALA A 102 24.63 -20.20 -1.90
CA ALA A 102 23.91 -19.33 -2.84
C ALA A 102 22.40 -19.35 -2.60
N SER A 103 21.81 -20.53 -2.32
CA SER A 103 20.40 -20.65 -1.99
C SER A 103 20.03 -19.94 -0.68
N LEU A 104 20.87 -20.07 0.35
CA LEU A 104 20.67 -19.36 1.62
C LEU A 104 20.77 -17.83 1.45
N CYS A 105 21.74 -17.33 0.68
CA CYS A 105 21.84 -15.91 0.36
C CYS A 105 20.63 -15.41 -0.43
N PHE A 106 20.13 -16.20 -1.38
CA PHE A 106 18.95 -15.84 -2.16
C PHE A 106 17.69 -15.76 -1.27
N ILE A 107 17.47 -16.74 -0.40
CA ILE A 107 16.36 -16.70 0.56
C ILE A 107 16.50 -15.51 1.51
N ALA A 108 17.71 -15.22 1.99
CA ALA A 108 17.97 -14.07 2.84
C ALA A 108 17.64 -12.74 2.12
N ALA A 109 18.02 -12.61 0.85
CA ALA A 109 17.81 -11.40 0.05
C ALA A 109 16.35 -11.20 -0.37
N GLU A 110 15.64 -12.26 -0.80
CA GLU A 110 14.27 -12.13 -1.34
C GLU A 110 13.17 -12.28 -0.27
N VAL A 111 13.47 -12.89 0.87
CA VAL A 111 12.50 -13.09 1.95
C VAL A 111 12.93 -12.37 3.23
N GLY A 112 14.16 -12.62 3.69
CA GLY A 112 14.65 -12.11 4.97
C GLY A 112 14.75 -10.58 4.99
N VAL A 113 15.45 -10.00 4.02
CA VAL A 113 15.67 -8.55 3.93
C VAL A 113 14.35 -7.79 3.74
N PRO A 114 13.47 -8.14 2.77
CA PRO A 114 12.21 -7.43 2.61
C PRO A 114 11.30 -7.50 3.85
N LEU A 115 11.22 -8.68 4.49
CA LEU A 115 10.37 -8.88 5.66
C LEU A 115 10.82 -8.03 6.85
N ILE A 116 12.14 -7.99 7.11
CA ILE A 116 12.71 -7.18 8.20
C ILE A 116 12.65 -5.68 7.87
N SER A 117 12.93 -5.30 6.62
CA SER A 117 12.84 -3.91 6.18
C SER A 117 11.42 -3.37 6.29
N TYR A 118 10.43 -4.15 5.87
CA TYR A 118 9.01 -3.80 6.01
C TYR A 118 8.62 -3.65 7.49
N SER A 119 8.99 -4.61 8.33
CA SER A 119 8.69 -4.55 9.77
C SER A 119 9.35 -3.32 10.43
N ARG A 120 10.60 -3.01 10.05
CA ARG A 120 11.32 -1.85 10.58
C ARG A 120 10.70 -0.54 10.11
N GLN A 121 10.40 -0.41 8.82
CA GLN A 121 9.76 0.78 8.25
C GLN A 121 8.39 1.00 8.89
N ASN A 122 7.60 -0.04 9.05
CA ASN A 122 6.29 0.03 9.72
C ASN A 122 6.41 0.52 11.17
N MET A 123 7.45 0.07 11.89
CA MET A 123 7.74 0.54 13.25
C MET A 123 8.14 2.02 13.28
N GLU A 124 8.98 2.48 12.34
CA GLU A 124 9.38 3.88 12.20
C GLU A 124 8.16 4.77 11.88
N GLU A 125 7.33 4.38 10.91
CA GLU A 125 6.12 5.10 10.51
C GLU A 125 5.10 5.16 11.65
N ASN A 126 4.81 4.03 12.29
CA ASN A 126 3.89 3.98 13.42
C ASN A 126 4.37 4.86 14.58
N SER A 127 5.65 4.79 14.93
CA SER A 127 6.21 5.60 16.02
C SER A 127 6.16 7.10 15.71
N LYS A 128 6.44 7.49 14.47
CA LYS A 128 6.33 8.88 14.01
C LYS A 128 4.88 9.37 14.09
N ASN A 129 3.94 8.53 13.71
CA ASN A 129 2.53 8.88 13.61
C ASN A 129 1.78 8.87 14.97
N ILE A 130 2.34 8.27 16.02
CA ILE A 130 1.69 8.22 17.36
C ILE A 130 1.33 9.62 17.86
N GLY A 131 2.29 10.55 17.83
CA GLY A 131 2.05 11.92 18.29
C GLY A 131 0.93 12.62 17.52
N GLU A 132 0.87 12.39 16.22
CA GLU A 132 -0.13 12.95 15.34
C GLU A 132 -1.53 12.35 15.55
N TYR A 133 -1.61 11.04 15.80
CA TYR A 133 -2.89 10.41 16.17
C TYR A 133 -3.43 10.92 17.52
N ILE A 134 -2.54 11.14 18.49
CA ILE A 134 -2.92 11.74 19.79
C ILE A 134 -3.45 13.18 19.59
N GLU A 135 -2.81 13.97 18.74
CA GLU A 135 -3.25 15.34 18.43
C GLU A 135 -4.61 15.33 17.71
N LEU A 136 -4.81 14.42 16.75
CA LEU A 136 -6.10 14.23 16.09
C LEU A 136 -7.20 13.79 17.05
N ALA A 137 -6.89 12.90 17.99
CA ALA A 137 -7.83 12.50 19.04
C ALA A 137 -8.26 13.69 19.90
N LYS A 138 -7.30 14.54 20.33
CA LYS A 138 -7.58 15.77 21.09
C LYS A 138 -8.40 16.78 20.29
N LYS A 139 -8.08 16.97 19.01
CA LYS A 139 -8.82 17.87 18.12
C LYS A 139 -10.27 17.44 17.95
N ASN A 140 -10.51 16.14 17.67
CA ASN A 140 -11.87 15.60 17.52
C ASN A 140 -12.64 15.64 18.83
N LEU A 141 -11.98 15.42 19.96
CA LEU A 141 -12.57 15.59 21.29
C LEU A 141 -13.04 17.04 21.52
N ALA A 142 -12.24 18.03 21.12
CA ALA A 142 -12.58 19.45 21.26
C ALA A 142 -13.79 19.86 20.39
N ILE A 143 -14.01 19.17 19.28
CA ILE A 143 -15.16 19.38 18.38
C ILE A 143 -16.41 18.62 18.88
N GLY A 144 -16.27 17.72 19.87
CA GLY A 144 -17.34 16.87 20.40
C GLY A 144 -17.59 15.60 19.57
N ASP A 145 -16.71 15.27 18.61
CA ASP A 145 -16.75 13.99 17.89
C ASP A 145 -16.03 12.92 18.70
N TYR A 146 -16.71 12.44 19.74
CA TYR A 146 -16.17 11.43 20.65
C TYR A 146 -15.88 10.09 19.95
N GLY A 147 -16.64 9.75 18.90
CA GLY A 147 -16.46 8.49 18.16
C GLY A 147 -15.13 8.47 17.42
N THR A 148 -14.84 9.51 16.66
CA THR A 148 -13.56 9.64 15.93
C THR A 148 -12.39 9.87 16.89
N ALA A 149 -12.59 10.63 17.98
CA ALA A 149 -11.57 10.83 19.01
C ALA A 149 -11.16 9.50 19.67
N LEU A 150 -12.15 8.66 20.05
CA LEU A 150 -11.91 7.35 20.64
C LEU A 150 -11.24 6.38 19.65
N PHE A 151 -11.62 6.44 18.38
CA PHE A 151 -10.99 5.66 17.32
C PHE A 151 -9.47 5.93 17.25
N TYR A 152 -9.08 7.21 17.20
CA TYR A 152 -7.65 7.56 17.16
C TYR A 152 -6.90 7.21 18.44
N ALA A 153 -7.50 7.41 19.61
CA ALA A 153 -6.90 7.03 20.88
C ALA A 153 -6.68 5.50 20.99
N ASN A 154 -7.68 4.70 20.61
CA ASN A 154 -7.58 3.25 20.59
C ASN A 154 -6.59 2.76 19.52
N TYR A 155 -6.52 3.40 18.37
CA TYR A 155 -5.55 3.08 17.33
C TYR A 155 -4.09 3.25 17.83
N VAL A 156 -3.82 4.29 18.63
CA VAL A 156 -2.52 4.43 19.30
C VAL A 156 -2.29 3.31 20.30
N LEU A 157 -3.31 2.90 21.07
CA LEU A 157 -3.18 1.81 22.02
C LEU A 157 -2.95 0.45 21.34
N ASP A 158 -3.49 0.22 20.16
CA ASP A 158 -3.21 -0.98 19.36
C ASP A 158 -1.74 -1.04 18.90
N ILE A 159 -1.15 0.12 18.58
CA ILE A 159 0.25 0.23 18.15
C ILE A 159 1.20 0.24 19.35
N TYR A 160 0.83 0.98 20.40
CA TYR A 160 1.63 1.18 21.60
C TYR A 160 0.77 1.06 22.88
N PRO A 161 0.53 -0.17 23.38
CA PRO A 161 -0.34 -0.41 24.52
C PRO A 161 0.10 0.26 25.83
N GLU A 162 1.37 0.64 25.95
CA GLU A 162 1.93 1.28 27.15
C GLU A 162 1.84 2.83 27.12
N SER A 163 1.20 3.42 26.09
CA SER A 163 1.03 4.86 25.99
C SER A 163 0.13 5.41 27.09
N GLN A 164 0.71 5.97 28.14
CA GLN A 164 -0.03 6.58 29.25
C GLN A 164 -0.97 7.71 28.77
N GLU A 165 -0.49 8.55 27.86
CA GLU A 165 -1.26 9.65 27.30
C GLU A 165 -2.50 9.18 26.55
N SER A 166 -2.39 8.10 25.76
CA SER A 166 -3.54 7.52 25.05
C SER A 166 -4.51 6.81 25.98
N ILE A 167 -4.01 6.15 27.03
CA ILE A 167 -4.84 5.53 28.06
C ILE A 167 -5.69 6.59 28.79
N GLU A 168 -5.06 7.69 29.22
CA GLU A 168 -5.76 8.77 29.88
C GLU A 168 -6.77 9.44 28.97
N LEU A 169 -6.39 9.69 27.71
CA LEU A 169 -7.24 10.30 26.70
C LEU A 169 -8.46 9.41 26.37
N ALA A 170 -8.26 8.11 26.15
CA ALA A 170 -9.35 7.17 25.88
C ALA A 170 -10.34 7.12 27.06
N ARG A 171 -9.83 7.05 28.28
CA ARG A 171 -10.67 7.08 29.50
C ARG A 171 -11.47 8.37 29.60
N PHE A 172 -10.85 9.53 29.37
CA PHE A 172 -11.52 10.81 29.40
C PHE A 172 -12.61 10.93 28.33
N ILE A 173 -12.36 10.39 27.13
CA ILE A 173 -13.36 10.36 26.04
C ILE A 173 -14.54 9.47 26.43
N GLU A 174 -14.29 8.28 26.98
CA GLU A 174 -15.33 7.38 27.42
C GLU A 174 -16.19 7.98 28.55
N GLU A 175 -15.55 8.64 29.53
CA GLU A 175 -16.26 9.38 30.60
C GLU A 175 -17.13 10.50 30.02
N SER A 176 -16.59 11.27 29.06
CA SER A 176 -17.32 12.35 28.41
C SER A 176 -18.52 11.84 27.61
N GLN A 177 -18.36 10.72 26.89
CA GLN A 177 -19.47 10.04 26.21
C GLN A 177 -20.53 9.53 27.19
N TYR A 178 -20.08 8.96 28.31
CA TYR A 178 -21.00 8.45 29.33
C TYR A 178 -21.81 9.59 29.97
N LEU A 179 -21.17 10.71 30.29
CA LEU A 179 -21.86 11.90 30.84
C LEU A 179 -22.86 12.46 29.84
N GLN A 180 -22.49 12.60 28.59
CA GLN A 180 -23.37 13.06 27.52
C GLN A 180 -24.58 12.09 27.32
N ARG A 181 -24.35 10.77 27.35
CA ARG A 181 -25.44 9.77 27.30
C ARG A 181 -26.33 9.84 28.52
N LYS A 182 -25.77 10.13 29.71
CA LYS A 182 -26.52 10.27 30.96
C LYS A 182 -27.37 11.52 30.95
N ASP A 183 -26.84 12.64 30.48
CA ASP A 183 -27.63 13.88 30.32
C ASP A 183 -28.74 13.69 29.30
N ASN A 184 -28.46 13.05 28.17
CA ASN A 184 -29.48 12.68 27.18
C ASN A 184 -30.47 11.66 27.76
N SER A 185 -30.06 10.71 28.58
CA SER A 185 -30.95 9.72 29.21
C SER A 185 -31.86 10.28 30.29
N LEU A 186 -31.49 11.40 30.91
CA LEU A 186 -32.37 12.14 31.83
C LEU A 186 -33.48 12.88 31.07
N ILE A 187 -33.23 13.21 29.80
CA ILE A 187 -34.22 13.82 28.90
C ILE A 187 -35.04 12.73 28.16
N GLU A 188 -34.46 11.56 27.88
CA GLU A 188 -35.09 10.40 27.20
C GLU A 188 -36.08 9.59 28.04
N LYS A 189 -36.44 10.00 29.27
CA LYS A 189 -37.52 9.36 30.03
C LYS A 189 -38.94 9.67 29.52
N SER A 190 -39.07 10.34 28.38
CA SER A 190 -40.29 10.44 27.62
C SER A 190 -40.02 9.97 26.18
N GLU A 191 -40.51 8.76 25.90
CA GLU A 191 -40.69 8.15 24.60
C GLU A 191 -39.45 7.48 23.94
N ILE A 192 -39.40 6.18 24.18
CA ILE A 192 -38.57 5.22 23.46
C ILE A 192 -39.30 4.75 22.21
N SER A 193 -38.71 4.93 21.04
CA SER A 193 -38.69 3.89 20.03
C SER A 193 -37.38 3.98 19.22
N THR A 194 -36.49 3.09 19.57
CA THR A 194 -35.22 2.84 18.89
C THR A 194 -35.46 2.19 17.53
N ILE A 195 -35.25 2.93 16.45
CA ILE A 195 -35.00 2.35 15.13
C ILE A 195 -33.66 2.87 14.64
N SER A 196 -32.69 1.94 14.52
CA SER A 196 -31.33 2.21 14.10
C SER A 196 -31.27 2.62 12.62
N THR A 197 -30.62 3.74 12.37
CA THR A 197 -30.53 4.46 11.09
C THR A 197 -29.55 3.90 10.05
N SER A 198 -29.03 2.67 10.19
CA SER A 198 -28.13 2.06 9.19
C SER A 198 -28.80 1.02 8.27
N LYS A 199 -30.13 1.06 8.10
CA LYS A 199 -30.90 -0.01 7.44
C LYS A 199 -31.54 0.31 6.09
N THR A 200 -31.46 1.51 5.58
CA THR A 200 -32.17 1.86 4.34
C THR A 200 -31.65 1.14 3.08
N SER A 201 -30.36 0.84 3.02
CA SER A 201 -29.76 0.10 1.89
C SER A 201 -30.05 -1.41 1.86
N THR A 202 -30.64 -1.96 2.94
CA THR A 202 -30.95 -3.40 3.08
C THR A 202 -32.43 -3.71 3.27
N MET A 203 -33.30 -2.69 3.31
CA MET A 203 -34.73 -2.90 3.51
C MET A 203 -35.43 -3.40 2.23
N THR A 204 -36.25 -4.41 2.38
CA THR A 204 -37.09 -4.91 1.28
C THR A 204 -38.27 -3.99 1.01
N ILE A 205 -38.88 -4.05 -0.21
CA ILE A 205 -40.05 -3.25 -0.56
C ILE A 205 -41.19 -3.38 0.46
N PRO A 206 -41.56 -4.59 0.97
CA PRO A 206 -42.57 -4.71 2.00
C PRO A 206 -42.19 -4.02 3.32
N GLU A 207 -40.95 -4.05 3.74
CA GLU A 207 -40.46 -3.39 4.97
C GLU A 207 -40.53 -1.86 4.83
N LEU A 208 -40.08 -1.32 3.69
CA LEU A 208 -40.22 0.10 3.37
C LEU A 208 -41.67 0.56 3.39
N MET A 209 -42.55 -0.26 2.80
CA MET A 209 -43.98 0.03 2.77
C MET A 209 -44.61 0.02 4.17
N GLN A 210 -44.25 -0.96 5.00
CA GLN A 210 -44.72 -1.03 6.39
C GLN A 210 -44.23 0.17 7.19
N THR A 211 -42.97 0.56 7.03
CA THR A 211 -42.42 1.74 7.70
C THR A 211 -43.13 3.03 7.27
N ALA A 212 -43.51 3.16 5.99
CA ALA A 212 -44.27 4.29 5.49
C ALA A 212 -45.69 4.36 6.13
N ILE A 213 -46.34 3.22 6.27
CA ILE A 213 -47.68 3.12 6.89
C ILE A 213 -47.61 3.47 8.38
N ASP A 214 -46.64 2.92 9.08
CA ASP A 214 -46.44 3.15 10.52
C ASP A 214 -46.11 4.64 10.79
N SER A 215 -45.27 5.25 9.97
CA SER A 215 -44.95 6.68 10.04
C SER A 215 -46.20 7.53 9.80
N TYR A 216 -47.03 7.19 8.80
CA TYR A 216 -48.27 7.93 8.54
C TYR A 216 -49.27 7.84 9.69
N SER A 217 -49.43 6.65 10.29
CA SER A 217 -50.30 6.44 11.44
C SER A 217 -49.85 7.19 12.68
N ASN A 218 -48.54 7.38 12.83
CA ASN A 218 -47.94 8.17 13.90
C ASN A 218 -47.92 9.68 13.61
N LYS A 219 -48.52 10.13 12.49
CA LYS A 219 -48.54 11.52 12.01
C LYS A 219 -47.16 12.08 11.64
N ASP A 220 -46.21 11.20 11.44
CA ASP A 220 -44.87 11.54 10.93
C ASP A 220 -44.94 11.56 9.39
N TYR A 221 -45.45 12.65 8.85
CA TYR A 221 -45.71 12.77 7.42
C TYR A 221 -44.47 12.91 6.57
N PHE A 222 -43.36 13.42 7.12
CA PHE A 222 -42.08 13.49 6.41
C PHE A 222 -41.55 12.09 6.10
N ASN A 223 -41.41 11.25 7.14
CA ASN A 223 -40.96 9.88 6.95
C ASN A 223 -41.94 9.04 6.15
N ALA A 224 -43.26 9.21 6.36
CA ALA A 224 -44.27 8.52 5.56
C ALA A 224 -44.14 8.80 4.06
N HIS A 225 -43.97 10.08 3.67
CA HIS A 225 -43.76 10.46 2.28
C HIS A 225 -42.44 9.93 1.73
N TYR A 226 -41.35 10.02 2.50
CA TYR A 226 -40.01 9.58 2.10
C TYR A 226 -39.99 8.08 1.78
N TYR A 227 -40.43 7.23 2.71
CA TYR A 227 -40.42 5.79 2.51
C TYR A 227 -41.42 5.34 1.42
N ALA A 228 -42.57 5.98 1.31
CA ALA A 228 -43.50 5.71 0.21
C ALA A 228 -42.91 6.11 -1.15
N SER A 229 -42.17 7.21 -1.24
CA SER A 229 -41.48 7.64 -2.46
C SER A 229 -40.33 6.69 -2.84
N LEU A 230 -39.58 6.17 -1.87
CA LEU A 230 -38.59 5.12 -2.10
C LEU A 230 -39.19 3.85 -2.68
N VAL A 231 -40.34 3.42 -2.16
CA VAL A 231 -41.09 2.27 -2.73
C VAL A 231 -41.44 2.54 -4.20
N LEU A 232 -41.86 3.75 -4.54
CA LEU A 232 -42.18 4.12 -5.93
C LEU A 232 -40.99 4.08 -6.87
N GLU A 233 -39.79 4.44 -6.36
CA GLU A 233 -38.55 4.45 -7.15
C GLU A 233 -38.03 3.03 -7.41
N ILE A 234 -38.11 2.14 -6.41
CA ILE A 234 -37.56 0.78 -6.47
C ILE A 234 -38.52 -0.21 -7.12
N SER A 235 -39.86 0.02 -7.02
CA SER A 235 -40.88 -0.93 -7.50
C SER A 235 -40.97 -0.95 -9.01
N LYS A 236 -41.04 -2.16 -9.58
CA LYS A 236 -41.34 -2.33 -11.01
C LYS A 236 -42.84 -2.03 -11.29
N THR A 237 -43.15 -1.60 -12.51
CA THR A 237 -44.50 -1.20 -12.96
C THR A 237 -45.62 -2.24 -12.76
N THR A 238 -45.26 -3.48 -12.47
CA THR A 238 -46.22 -4.59 -12.24
C THR A 238 -46.47 -4.90 -10.76
N ASP A 239 -45.91 -4.13 -9.83
CA ASP A 239 -46.01 -4.40 -8.40
C ASP A 239 -47.33 -3.83 -7.83
N GLY A 240 -48.12 -4.68 -7.14
CA GLY A 240 -49.38 -4.29 -6.55
C GLY A 240 -49.32 -3.18 -5.49
N ASN A 241 -48.13 -3.00 -4.89
CA ASN A 241 -47.87 -1.98 -3.87
C ASN A 241 -47.71 -0.57 -4.47
N LEU A 242 -47.49 -0.44 -5.78
CA LEU A 242 -47.23 0.84 -6.44
C LEU A 242 -48.36 1.85 -6.28
N THR A 243 -49.62 1.39 -6.46
CA THR A 243 -50.81 2.25 -6.38
C THR A 243 -51.01 2.74 -4.95
N PHE A 244 -50.80 1.87 -3.97
CA PHE A 244 -50.98 2.20 -2.56
C PHE A 244 -49.86 3.12 -2.07
N ALA A 245 -48.59 2.87 -2.46
CA ALA A 245 -47.45 3.74 -2.16
C ALA A 245 -47.64 5.15 -2.74
N LYS A 246 -48.18 5.24 -4.00
CA LYS A 246 -48.48 6.52 -4.63
C LYS A 246 -49.55 7.29 -3.88
N GLN A 247 -50.62 6.62 -3.45
CA GLN A 247 -51.68 7.24 -2.67
C GLN A 247 -51.15 7.71 -1.32
N LEU A 248 -50.41 6.87 -0.59
CA LEU A 248 -49.85 7.20 0.72
C LEU A 248 -48.87 8.39 0.64
N ALA A 249 -47.99 8.42 -0.38
CA ALA A 249 -47.10 9.55 -0.63
C ALA A 249 -47.89 10.84 -0.90
N SER A 250 -48.96 10.77 -1.75
CA SER A 250 -49.78 11.94 -2.02
C SER A 250 -50.54 12.44 -0.77
N ASP A 251 -51.09 11.52 0.02
CA ASP A 251 -51.84 11.88 1.23
C ASP A 251 -50.90 12.49 2.30
N ALA A 252 -49.70 11.92 2.47
CA ALA A 252 -48.66 12.48 3.37
C ALA A 252 -48.21 13.87 2.91
N TRP A 253 -48.02 14.07 1.59
CA TRP A 253 -47.65 15.37 1.04
C TRP A 253 -48.73 16.42 1.21
N ASN A 254 -49.99 16.05 1.01
CA ASN A 254 -51.14 16.94 1.24
C ASN A 254 -51.17 17.41 2.70
N LYS A 255 -50.95 16.50 3.66
CA LYS A 255 -50.88 16.85 5.08
C LYS A 255 -49.74 17.80 5.39
N LEU A 256 -48.56 17.61 4.79
CA LEU A 256 -47.43 18.55 4.91
C LEU A 256 -47.72 19.92 4.25
N SER A 257 -48.63 19.97 3.29
CA SER A 257 -49.03 21.18 2.57
C SER A 257 -50.17 21.96 3.22
N GLU A 258 -51.01 21.31 4.05
CA GLU A 258 -52.13 21.90 4.77
C GLU A 258 -51.71 22.78 5.96
N VAL A 259 -50.40 22.72 6.39
CA VAL A 259 -49.94 23.56 7.50
C VAL A 259 -49.80 25.01 7.04
N ASP A 260 -50.64 25.88 7.56
CA ASP A 260 -50.73 27.28 7.19
C ASP A 260 -49.50 28.09 7.54
N SER A 261 -49.09 28.99 6.62
CA SER A 261 -47.89 29.78 6.64
C SER A 261 -47.87 31.02 7.60
N PHE A 262 -48.86 31.14 8.48
CA PHE A 262 -49.09 32.40 9.22
C PHE A 262 -48.84 32.37 10.72
N ALA A 263 -48.24 31.36 11.27
CA ALA A 263 -47.87 31.38 12.69
C ALA A 263 -46.42 31.88 12.88
N ASP A 264 -46.29 33.04 13.49
CA ASP A 264 -44.97 33.63 13.90
C ASP A 264 -44.32 32.89 15.09
N ASP A 265 -44.78 31.66 15.37
CA ASP A 265 -44.26 30.87 16.47
C ASP A 265 -42.99 30.11 16.04
N LEU A 266 -42.07 29.93 17.00
CA LEU A 266 -40.80 29.24 16.80
C LEU A 266 -40.96 27.84 16.21
N SER A 267 -42.03 27.13 16.61
CA SER A 267 -42.36 25.79 16.10
C SER A 267 -42.71 25.79 14.59
N SER A 268 -43.36 26.84 14.12
CA SER A 268 -43.71 27.01 12.70
C SER A 268 -42.44 27.32 11.88
N GLN A 269 -41.51 28.13 12.39
CA GLN A 269 -40.27 28.44 11.72
C GLN A 269 -39.40 27.15 11.56
N VAL A 270 -39.32 26.31 12.59
CA VAL A 270 -38.62 25.02 12.53
C VAL A 270 -39.25 24.09 11.52
N PHE A 271 -40.61 24.01 11.50
CA PHE A 271 -41.34 23.19 10.52
C PHE A 271 -41.06 23.64 9.08
N TYR A 272 -41.10 24.94 8.79
CA TYR A 272 -40.80 25.45 7.44
C TYR A 272 -39.36 25.19 7.03
N ARG A 273 -38.41 25.32 7.95
CA ARG A 273 -37.02 25.02 7.66
C ARG A 273 -36.79 23.52 7.42
N LYS A 274 -37.46 22.63 8.20
CA LYS A 274 -37.48 21.18 7.93
C LYS A 274 -38.06 20.90 6.54
N LYS A 275 -39.21 21.51 6.18
CA LYS A 275 -39.83 21.35 4.89
C LYS A 275 -38.93 21.80 3.74
N GLU A 276 -38.24 22.93 3.88
CA GLU A 276 -37.26 23.41 2.90
C GLU A 276 -36.14 22.39 2.69
N GLY A 277 -35.54 21.88 3.79
CA GLY A 277 -34.49 20.83 3.73
C GLY A 277 -35.00 19.55 3.10
N TYR A 278 -36.21 19.14 3.44
CA TYR A 278 -36.85 17.96 2.86
C TYR A 278 -37.13 18.09 1.36
N VAL A 279 -37.62 19.27 0.91
CA VAL A 279 -37.82 19.57 -0.53
C VAL A 279 -36.50 19.53 -1.27
N ALA A 280 -35.42 20.12 -0.69
CA ALA A 280 -34.09 20.05 -1.28
C ALA A 280 -33.59 18.59 -1.40
N LEU A 281 -33.79 17.76 -0.36
CA LEU A 281 -33.47 16.35 -0.38
C LEU A 281 -34.15 15.59 -1.50
N THR A 282 -35.49 15.75 -1.61
CA THR A 282 -36.28 15.04 -2.62
C THR A 282 -36.10 15.57 -4.04
N SER A 283 -35.63 16.80 -4.20
CA SER A 283 -35.27 17.37 -5.50
C SER A 283 -33.86 17.01 -5.97
N GLY A 284 -33.09 16.27 -5.14
CA GLY A 284 -31.70 15.87 -5.47
C GLY A 284 -30.63 16.91 -5.09
N ASP A 285 -31.01 18.02 -4.45
CA ASP A 285 -30.06 19.00 -3.93
C ASP A 285 -29.58 18.58 -2.53
N TYR A 286 -28.76 17.52 -2.51
CA TYR A 286 -28.28 16.91 -1.27
C TYR A 286 -27.38 17.87 -0.47
N SER A 287 -26.66 18.76 -1.17
CA SER A 287 -25.81 19.77 -0.52
C SER A 287 -26.64 20.73 0.32
N LYS A 288 -27.67 21.35 -0.28
CA LYS A 288 -28.56 22.26 0.43
C LYS A 288 -29.30 21.55 1.56
N ALA A 289 -29.80 20.34 1.33
CA ALA A 289 -30.48 19.54 2.35
C ALA A 289 -29.58 19.28 3.56
N TYR A 290 -28.33 18.86 3.31
CA TYR A 290 -27.36 18.58 4.36
C TYR A 290 -27.11 19.79 5.27
N TYR A 291 -26.83 20.98 4.70
CA TYR A 291 -26.55 22.16 5.52
C TYR A 291 -27.77 22.68 6.27
N ILE A 292 -28.97 22.56 5.69
CA ILE A 292 -30.21 22.89 6.41
C ILE A 292 -30.40 21.98 7.62
N PHE A 293 -30.28 20.66 7.44
CA PHE A 293 -30.44 19.72 8.54
C PHE A 293 -29.27 19.75 9.52
N TYR A 294 -28.05 20.11 9.10
CA TYR A 294 -26.93 20.36 9.98
C TYR A 294 -27.19 21.55 10.92
N ASP A 295 -27.63 22.71 10.38
CA ASP A 295 -27.98 23.90 11.17
C ASP A 295 -29.15 23.62 12.14
N LEU A 296 -30.14 22.85 11.69
CA LEU A 296 -31.26 22.44 12.53
C LEU A 296 -30.83 21.46 13.62
N LEU A 297 -29.94 20.50 13.33
CA LEU A 297 -29.45 19.53 14.30
C LEU A 297 -28.63 20.19 15.42
N GLU A 298 -27.85 21.22 15.09
CA GLU A 298 -27.10 21.99 16.07
C GLU A 298 -28.03 22.71 17.07
N LYS A 299 -29.20 23.16 16.62
CA LYS A 299 -30.19 23.88 17.44
C LYS A 299 -31.19 22.94 18.14
N TYR A 300 -31.53 21.83 17.49
CA TYR A 300 -32.56 20.88 17.94
C TYR A 300 -32.04 19.43 17.89
N PRO A 301 -31.05 19.06 18.69
CA PRO A 301 -30.38 17.76 18.58
C PRO A 301 -31.26 16.54 18.95
N LEU A 302 -32.40 16.79 19.62
CA LEU A 302 -33.33 15.75 20.07
C LEU A 302 -34.47 15.48 19.09
N ASP A 303 -34.59 16.28 18.03
CA ASP A 303 -35.64 16.09 17.02
C ASP A 303 -35.28 14.91 16.11
N TYR A 304 -36.11 13.90 16.12
CA TYR A 304 -35.88 12.64 15.37
C TYR A 304 -35.81 12.87 13.86
N ASP A 305 -36.74 13.67 13.29
CA ASP A 305 -36.77 13.91 11.85
C ASP A 305 -35.54 14.63 11.38
N ILE A 306 -35.09 15.65 12.14
CA ILE A 306 -33.88 16.42 11.83
C ILE A 306 -32.67 15.49 11.81
N LYS A 307 -32.54 14.63 12.80
CA LYS A 307 -31.44 13.68 12.89
C LYS A 307 -31.48 12.65 11.74
N ASN A 308 -32.65 12.11 11.46
CA ASN A 308 -32.84 11.12 10.39
C ASN A 308 -32.50 11.73 9.01
N PHE A 309 -33.08 12.88 8.68
CA PHE A 309 -32.81 13.52 7.39
C PHE A 309 -31.43 14.11 7.28
N TYR A 310 -30.79 14.47 8.39
CA TYR A 310 -29.35 14.81 8.40
C TYR A 310 -28.50 13.62 7.98
N GLU A 311 -28.70 12.44 8.57
CA GLU A 311 -27.90 11.25 8.20
C GLU A 311 -28.18 10.83 6.74
N ILE A 312 -29.44 10.85 6.28
CA ILE A 312 -29.80 10.55 4.90
C ILE A 312 -29.14 11.55 3.93
N SER A 313 -29.24 12.85 4.22
CA SER A 313 -28.64 13.87 3.35
C SER A 313 -27.13 13.79 3.32
N LYS A 314 -26.49 13.45 4.44
CA LYS A 314 -25.04 13.23 4.55
C LYS A 314 -24.59 12.00 3.74
N GLU A 315 -25.32 10.90 3.82
CA GLU A 315 -25.05 9.70 3.04
C GLU A 315 -25.16 9.97 1.53
N LEU A 316 -26.26 10.59 1.10
CA LEU A 316 -26.48 10.96 -0.30
C LEU A 316 -25.46 12.01 -0.80
N LEU A 317 -25.09 12.98 0.03
CA LEU A 317 -24.04 13.94 -0.29
C LEU A 317 -22.70 13.24 -0.52
N SER A 318 -22.39 12.22 0.27
CA SER A 318 -21.14 11.44 0.17
C SER A 318 -21.01 10.62 -1.12
N THR A 319 -22.10 10.42 -1.86
CA THR A 319 -22.09 9.78 -3.18
C THR A 319 -21.59 10.72 -4.30
N GLN A 320 -21.63 12.04 -4.08
CA GLN A 320 -21.26 13.04 -5.08
C GLN A 320 -20.02 13.85 -4.68
N TYR A 321 -19.82 14.05 -3.39
CA TYR A 321 -18.76 14.89 -2.81
C TYR A 321 -18.14 14.19 -1.60
N PHE A 322 -17.04 14.75 -1.11
CA PHE A 322 -16.44 14.35 0.15
C PHE A 322 -16.13 15.59 1.01
N PHE A 323 -15.91 15.40 2.30
CA PHE A 323 -15.59 16.53 3.17
C PHE A 323 -14.10 16.85 3.14
N THR A 324 -13.77 18.14 3.05
CA THR A 324 -12.38 18.61 2.95
C THR A 324 -11.54 18.19 4.16
N ASP A 325 -12.12 18.17 5.36
CA ASP A 325 -11.47 17.76 6.61
C ASP A 325 -11.00 16.29 6.57
N GLU A 326 -11.73 15.40 5.86
CA GLU A 326 -11.32 13.99 5.69
C GLU A 326 -9.91 13.87 5.07
N THR A 327 -9.56 14.75 4.14
CA THR A 327 -8.26 14.75 3.47
C THR A 327 -7.19 15.45 4.29
N LEU A 328 -7.55 16.60 4.90
CA LEU A 328 -6.61 17.39 5.69
C LEU A 328 -6.10 16.61 6.90
N ASP A 329 -6.98 15.92 7.61
CA ASP A 329 -6.62 15.13 8.79
C ASP A 329 -5.75 13.91 8.46
N LYS A 330 -5.81 13.44 7.20
CA LYS A 330 -5.06 12.26 6.74
C LYS A 330 -3.80 12.58 5.95
N GLN A 331 -3.53 13.85 5.65
CA GLN A 331 -2.39 14.27 4.82
C GLN A 331 -1.04 13.85 5.42
N GLN A 332 -0.93 13.78 6.73
CA GLN A 332 0.31 13.37 7.42
C GLN A 332 0.62 11.88 7.27
N PHE A 333 -0.37 11.06 6.93
CA PHE A 333 -0.24 9.60 6.77
C PHE A 333 -0.06 9.18 5.31
N GLU A 334 0.52 10.03 4.48
CA GLU A 334 0.78 9.74 3.08
C GLU A 334 1.77 8.57 2.91
N LYS A 335 1.28 7.49 2.33
CA LYS A 335 2.07 6.30 2.03
C LYS A 335 2.90 6.45 0.76
N TYR A 336 2.32 7.07 -0.28
CA TYR A 336 2.99 7.29 -1.55
C TYR A 336 3.12 8.78 -1.82
N ARG A 337 4.24 9.19 -2.43
CA ARG A 337 4.52 10.59 -2.78
C ARG A 337 5.03 10.69 -4.21
N ASN A 338 4.65 11.78 -4.90
CA ASN A 338 5.10 12.09 -6.26
C ASN A 338 4.85 10.94 -7.25
N VAL A 339 3.64 10.40 -7.25
CA VAL A 339 3.20 9.37 -8.19
C VAL A 339 2.82 10.05 -9.50
N TYR A 340 3.37 9.60 -10.62
CA TYR A 340 3.04 10.10 -11.96
C TYR A 340 3.06 8.96 -12.95
N PHE A 341 2.11 8.94 -13.87
CA PHE A 341 2.00 7.93 -14.92
C PHE A 341 1.14 8.45 -16.07
N THR A 342 1.19 7.77 -17.19
CA THR A 342 0.39 8.08 -18.38
C THR A 342 -0.69 7.03 -18.55
N LEU A 343 -1.90 7.45 -18.90
CA LEU A 343 -3.00 6.54 -19.25
C LEU A 343 -3.40 6.74 -20.70
N PRO A 344 -3.61 5.67 -21.47
CA PRO A 344 -4.22 5.77 -22.79
C PRO A 344 -5.69 6.16 -22.65
N ARG A 345 -6.16 7.02 -23.55
CA ARG A 345 -7.56 7.44 -23.65
C ARG A 345 -8.30 6.60 -24.69
N LEU A 346 -9.62 6.52 -24.54
CA LEU A 346 -10.51 5.81 -25.48
C LEU A 346 -10.45 6.40 -26.91
N ASP A 347 -10.17 7.69 -27.03
CA ASP A 347 -10.05 8.39 -28.33
C ASP A 347 -8.66 8.25 -29.00
N GLY A 348 -7.78 7.43 -28.43
CA GLY A 348 -6.40 7.23 -28.90
C GLY A 348 -5.41 8.28 -28.42
N GLY A 349 -5.83 9.25 -27.61
CA GLY A 349 -4.97 10.20 -26.92
C GLY A 349 -4.36 9.61 -25.64
N LYS A 350 -3.80 10.49 -24.80
CA LYS A 350 -3.23 10.10 -23.51
C LYS A 350 -3.50 11.15 -22.44
N ASP A 351 -3.68 10.68 -21.21
CA ASP A 351 -3.73 11.49 -20.01
C ASP A 351 -2.44 11.28 -19.20
N ILE A 352 -1.78 12.37 -18.83
CA ILE A 352 -0.66 12.36 -17.89
C ILE A 352 -1.21 12.70 -16.51
N ILE A 353 -1.10 11.77 -15.58
CA ILE A 353 -1.58 11.91 -14.22
C ILE A 353 -0.42 12.18 -13.29
N SER A 354 -0.59 13.15 -12.37
CA SER A 354 0.35 13.44 -11.30
C SER A 354 -0.39 13.58 -9.97
N ILE A 355 0.13 12.93 -8.93
CA ILE A 355 -0.43 12.91 -7.58
C ILE A 355 0.71 13.19 -6.60
N LYS A 356 0.59 14.27 -5.82
CA LYS A 356 1.65 14.66 -4.87
C LYS A 356 1.72 13.77 -3.65
N GLY A 357 0.57 13.28 -3.17
CA GLY A 357 0.50 12.40 -2.00
C GLY A 357 -0.74 11.52 -2.04
N ILE A 358 -0.62 10.28 -1.54
CA ILE A 358 -1.72 9.30 -1.44
C ILE A 358 -1.72 8.72 -0.04
N THR A 359 -2.87 8.82 0.63
CA THR A 359 -3.15 8.17 1.91
C THR A 359 -4.13 7.02 1.68
N ASP A 360 -3.78 5.82 2.13
CA ASP A 360 -4.60 4.61 2.00
C ASP A 360 -5.40 4.40 3.29
N THR A 361 -6.71 4.18 3.18
CA THR A 361 -7.57 3.88 4.32
C THR A 361 -8.42 2.66 4.02
N ASP A 362 -8.30 1.65 4.87
CA ASP A 362 -9.18 0.49 4.82
C ASP A 362 -10.54 0.89 5.41
N SER A 363 -11.59 0.85 4.58
CA SER A 363 -12.97 1.05 5.03
C SER A 363 -13.77 -0.25 4.85
N THR A 364 -14.80 -0.41 5.66
CA THR A 364 -15.71 -1.57 5.58
C THR A 364 -16.48 -1.67 4.26
N GLY A 365 -16.49 -0.59 3.45
CA GLY A 365 -17.19 -0.51 2.16
C GLY A 365 -16.30 -0.59 0.92
N GLY A 366 -15.01 -0.91 1.06
CA GLY A 366 -14.03 -0.93 -0.03
C GLY A 366 -12.80 -0.09 0.28
N ARG A 367 -11.80 -0.17 -0.59
CA ARG A 367 -10.56 0.58 -0.44
C ARG A 367 -10.77 2.03 -0.83
N ILE A 368 -10.63 2.95 0.14
CA ILE A 368 -10.71 4.39 -0.06
C ILE A 368 -9.31 4.98 0.05
N GLN A 369 -8.97 5.85 -0.88
CA GLN A 369 -7.70 6.58 -0.87
C GLN A 369 -7.97 8.08 -0.99
N TYR A 370 -7.22 8.87 -0.23
CA TYR A 370 -7.24 10.32 -0.33
C TYR A 370 -6.01 10.79 -1.08
N LEU A 371 -6.24 11.64 -2.09
CA LEU A 371 -5.23 12.14 -3.01
C LEU A 371 -5.00 13.62 -2.73
N ARG A 372 -3.74 14.01 -2.58
CA ARG A 372 -3.34 15.41 -2.48
C ARG A 372 -2.66 15.85 -3.77
N GLY A 373 -3.06 17.00 -4.29
CA GLY A 373 -2.46 17.59 -5.49
C GLY A 373 -2.65 16.71 -6.71
N PHE A 374 -3.88 16.25 -6.95
CA PHE A 374 -4.23 15.44 -8.11
C PHE A 374 -4.35 16.35 -9.35
N SER A 375 -3.63 16.03 -10.41
CA SER A 375 -3.69 16.75 -11.68
C SER A 375 -3.65 15.80 -12.88
N VAL A 376 -4.36 16.18 -13.92
CA VAL A 376 -4.43 15.46 -15.20
C VAL A 376 -4.15 16.44 -16.32
N VAL A 377 -3.29 16.04 -17.25
CA VAL A 377 -3.01 16.77 -18.49
C VAL A 377 -3.32 15.87 -19.67
N SER A 378 -4.28 16.27 -20.49
CA SER A 378 -4.80 15.47 -21.60
C SER A 378 -4.20 15.91 -22.94
N TYR A 379 -3.77 14.94 -23.72
CA TYR A 379 -3.26 15.09 -25.07
C TYR A 379 -4.09 14.28 -26.05
N ASP A 380 -4.19 14.77 -27.29
CA ASP A 380 -4.80 14.03 -28.38
C ASP A 380 -3.85 12.96 -28.97
N LYS A 381 -4.33 12.23 -29.98
CA LYS A 381 -3.53 11.21 -30.70
C LYS A 381 -2.34 11.77 -31.48
N TYR A 382 -2.23 13.09 -31.63
CA TYR A 382 -1.13 13.79 -32.30
C TYR A 382 -0.17 14.46 -31.32
N ASP A 383 -0.30 14.15 -30.01
CA ASP A 383 0.45 14.79 -28.93
C ASP A 383 0.20 16.31 -28.77
N GLU A 384 -0.94 16.81 -29.27
CA GLU A 384 -1.35 18.18 -29.02
C GLU A 384 -2.11 18.28 -27.69
N TRP A 385 -1.77 19.28 -26.88
CA TRP A 385 -2.44 19.56 -25.63
C TRP A 385 -3.92 19.91 -25.84
N LEU A 386 -4.81 19.25 -25.14
CA LEU A 386 -6.25 19.48 -25.18
C LEU A 386 -6.74 20.28 -23.98
N MET A 387 -6.49 19.76 -22.80
CA MET A 387 -6.89 20.37 -21.54
C MET A 387 -6.02 19.90 -20.39
N SER A 388 -6.07 20.63 -19.29
CA SER A 388 -5.57 20.15 -18.01
C SER A 388 -6.50 20.56 -16.90
N PHE A 389 -6.51 19.76 -15.85
CA PHE A 389 -7.14 20.17 -14.61
C PHE A 389 -6.30 19.78 -13.39
N SER A 390 -6.47 20.52 -12.32
CA SER A 390 -5.82 20.23 -11.05
C SER A 390 -6.77 20.48 -9.88
N VAL A 391 -6.66 19.65 -8.86
CA VAL A 391 -7.42 19.79 -7.62
C VAL A 391 -6.49 19.56 -6.42
N PRO A 392 -6.59 20.42 -5.36
CA PRO A 392 -5.74 20.25 -4.19
C PRO A 392 -5.98 18.92 -3.47
N TYR A 393 -7.23 18.48 -3.39
CA TYR A 393 -7.67 17.27 -2.69
C TYR A 393 -8.67 16.50 -3.54
N ALA A 394 -8.53 15.19 -3.57
CA ALA A 394 -9.47 14.29 -4.22
C ALA A 394 -9.65 13.03 -3.35
N LYS A 395 -10.79 12.37 -3.50
CA LYS A 395 -11.09 11.08 -2.87
C LYS A 395 -11.26 10.04 -3.95
N MET A 396 -10.55 8.93 -3.86
CA MET A 396 -10.64 7.83 -4.80
C MET A 396 -11.21 6.60 -4.11
N CYS A 397 -12.10 5.90 -4.78
CA CYS A 397 -12.64 4.62 -4.34
C CYS A 397 -12.57 3.58 -5.46
N SER A 398 -12.58 2.30 -5.09
CA SER A 398 -12.78 1.20 -6.03
C SER A 398 -14.27 1.13 -6.39
N TYR A 399 -14.59 1.26 -7.68
CA TYR A 399 -15.96 1.24 -8.17
C TYR A 399 -16.19 0.01 -9.06
N PRO A 400 -17.35 -0.68 -8.96
CA PRO A 400 -17.63 -1.84 -9.79
C PRO A 400 -17.68 -1.48 -11.28
N LEU A 401 -16.98 -2.26 -12.10
CA LEU A 401 -16.96 -2.05 -13.56
C LEU A 401 -18.34 -2.27 -14.18
N GLU A 402 -19.18 -3.14 -13.60
CA GLU A 402 -20.50 -3.49 -14.08
C GLU A 402 -21.48 -2.30 -14.08
N ASP A 403 -21.23 -1.30 -13.22
CA ASP A 403 -22.06 -0.09 -13.10
C ASP A 403 -21.60 1.06 -14.01
N MET A 404 -20.58 0.80 -14.88
CA MET A 404 -20.02 1.79 -15.80
C MET A 404 -20.68 1.69 -17.19
N GLY A 405 -20.42 2.69 -18.05
CA GLY A 405 -20.90 2.67 -19.44
C GLY A 405 -20.25 1.56 -20.27
N ASP A 406 -21.00 1.02 -21.23
CA ASP A 406 -20.60 -0.11 -22.09
C ASP A 406 -19.26 0.08 -22.80
N GLU A 407 -18.92 1.30 -23.20
CA GLU A 407 -17.64 1.62 -23.86
C GLU A 407 -16.44 1.37 -22.96
N LEU A 408 -16.53 1.76 -21.67
CA LEU A 408 -15.48 1.56 -20.69
C LEU A 408 -15.37 0.08 -20.29
N ILE A 409 -16.51 -0.58 -20.15
CA ILE A 409 -16.59 -2.03 -19.86
C ILE A 409 -15.86 -2.81 -20.96
N ASN A 410 -16.16 -2.54 -22.23
CA ASN A 410 -15.54 -3.21 -23.37
C ASN A 410 -14.03 -2.94 -23.42
N TYR A 411 -13.61 -1.70 -23.25
CA TYR A 411 -12.20 -1.32 -23.27
C TYR A 411 -11.36 -2.03 -22.20
N ILE A 412 -11.86 -2.06 -20.96
CA ILE A 412 -11.14 -2.69 -19.84
C ILE A 412 -11.21 -4.22 -19.93
N SER A 413 -12.36 -4.79 -20.35
CA SER A 413 -12.55 -6.23 -20.48
C SER A 413 -11.66 -6.87 -21.56
N GLU A 414 -11.30 -6.13 -22.59
CA GLU A 414 -10.33 -6.58 -23.60
C GLU A 414 -8.91 -6.69 -23.05
N THR A 415 -8.57 -5.86 -22.05
CA THR A 415 -7.21 -5.78 -21.51
C THR A 415 -7.03 -6.56 -20.21
N SER A 416 -8.09 -6.73 -19.42
CA SER A 416 -8.02 -7.30 -18.07
C SER A 416 -9.35 -7.91 -17.62
N ASN A 417 -9.28 -8.95 -16.80
CA ASN A 417 -10.43 -9.57 -16.16
C ASN A 417 -10.71 -8.95 -14.78
N THR A 418 -10.72 -7.61 -14.71
CA THR A 418 -10.92 -6.89 -13.45
C THR A 418 -12.39 -6.59 -13.20
N ARG A 419 -12.77 -6.47 -11.91
CA ARG A 419 -14.12 -6.11 -11.48
C ARG A 419 -14.23 -4.67 -10.98
N PHE A 420 -13.10 -4.02 -10.71
CA PHE A 420 -13.09 -2.70 -10.09
C PHE A 420 -12.16 -1.74 -10.82
N VAL A 421 -12.60 -0.48 -10.91
CA VAL A 421 -11.83 0.64 -11.49
C VAL A 421 -11.68 1.77 -10.48
N PRO A 422 -10.60 2.58 -10.57
CA PRO A 422 -10.44 3.77 -9.75
C PRO A 422 -11.44 4.87 -10.17
N TYR A 423 -12.28 5.28 -9.24
CA TYR A 423 -13.24 6.37 -9.37
C TYR A 423 -12.85 7.51 -8.45
N VAL A 424 -12.61 8.69 -9.00
CA VAL A 424 -12.04 9.84 -8.28
C VAL A 424 -13.06 10.96 -8.19
N PHE A 425 -13.41 11.34 -6.95
CA PHE A 425 -14.19 12.54 -6.65
C PHE A 425 -13.26 13.75 -6.62
N LEU A 426 -13.58 14.76 -7.41
CA LEU A 426 -12.75 15.97 -7.58
C LEU A 426 -13.26 17.17 -6.77
N LYS A 427 -14.45 17.09 -6.20
CA LYS A 427 -15.04 18.19 -5.46
C LYS A 427 -15.22 17.83 -3.99
N SER A 428 -14.63 18.62 -3.12
CA SER A 428 -14.86 18.55 -1.68
C SER A 428 -15.64 19.76 -1.19
N VAL A 429 -16.39 19.56 -0.11
CA VAL A 429 -17.23 20.56 0.54
C VAL A 429 -16.81 20.73 2.00
N ASP A 430 -17.01 21.91 2.53
CA ASP A 430 -16.81 22.15 3.97
C ASP A 430 -17.92 21.48 4.77
N ARG A 431 -17.63 20.94 5.95
CA ARG A 431 -18.61 20.23 6.78
C ARG A 431 -19.65 21.15 7.41
N LYS A 432 -19.31 22.43 7.63
CA LYS A 432 -20.15 23.40 8.36
C LYS A 432 -20.75 24.48 7.46
N TYR A 433 -20.04 24.86 6.40
CA TYR A 433 -20.38 26.02 5.59
C TYR A 433 -20.73 25.65 4.15
N GLU A 434 -21.97 25.86 3.74
CA GLU A 434 -22.51 25.51 2.42
C GLU A 434 -21.73 26.13 1.24
N ASN A 435 -21.23 27.35 1.39
CA ASN A 435 -20.60 28.09 0.29
C ASN A 435 -19.09 27.85 0.17
N ILE A 436 -18.50 27.00 1.03
CA ILE A 436 -17.08 26.68 0.99
C ILE A 436 -16.89 25.33 0.33
N PHE A 437 -16.35 25.35 -0.87
CA PHE A 437 -16.01 24.13 -1.60
C PHE A 437 -14.67 24.27 -2.31
N ILE A 438 -13.99 23.14 -2.52
CA ILE A 438 -12.77 23.02 -3.31
C ILE A 438 -13.10 22.12 -4.48
N GLY A 439 -12.87 22.60 -5.69
CA GLY A 439 -13.12 21.87 -6.92
C GLY A 439 -11.95 21.99 -7.91
N PRO A 440 -12.03 21.26 -9.02
CA PRO A 440 -11.01 21.28 -10.04
C PRO A 440 -10.92 22.65 -10.74
N ARG A 441 -9.68 23.05 -11.02
CA ARG A 441 -9.38 24.19 -11.87
C ARG A 441 -9.02 23.65 -13.25
N PHE A 442 -9.77 24.08 -14.27
CA PHE A 442 -9.61 23.64 -15.64
C PHE A 442 -8.92 24.71 -16.49
N ASP A 443 -7.93 24.27 -17.26
CA ASP A 443 -7.35 24.99 -18.39
C ASP A 443 -7.69 24.21 -19.67
N ILE A 444 -8.32 24.89 -20.67
CA ILE A 444 -8.85 24.24 -21.85
C ILE A 444 -8.35 24.98 -23.09
N ARG A 445 -7.93 24.21 -24.11
CA ARG A 445 -7.56 24.75 -25.43
C ARG A 445 -8.75 25.45 -26.09
N LYS A 446 -8.51 26.62 -26.68
CA LYS A 446 -9.56 27.34 -27.43
C LYS A 446 -10.15 26.46 -28.54
N GLY A 447 -11.48 26.29 -28.49
CA GLY A 447 -12.22 25.48 -29.46
C GLY A 447 -12.40 24.00 -29.10
N TYR A 448 -11.86 23.56 -27.98
CA TYR A 448 -12.14 22.24 -27.42
C TYR A 448 -13.34 22.33 -26.48
N ALA A 449 -14.41 21.60 -26.78
CA ALA A 449 -15.58 21.48 -25.90
C ALA A 449 -15.34 20.33 -24.93
N SER A 450 -15.29 20.61 -23.63
CA SER A 450 -15.23 19.59 -22.62
C SER A 450 -16.37 19.80 -21.61
N GLU A 451 -16.94 18.71 -21.13
CA GLU A 451 -17.85 18.74 -20.00
C GLU A 451 -17.04 18.85 -18.71
N PHE A 452 -17.40 19.83 -17.86
CA PHE A 452 -16.79 19.99 -16.54
C PHE A 452 -17.34 18.90 -15.62
N SER A 453 -16.54 17.89 -15.36
CA SER A 453 -16.92 16.81 -14.45
C SER A 453 -16.44 17.08 -13.03
N THR A 454 -17.26 16.70 -12.07
CA THR A 454 -16.88 16.66 -10.65
C THR A 454 -16.21 15.35 -10.26
N THR A 455 -16.10 14.42 -11.21
CA THR A 455 -15.53 13.09 -11.03
C THR A 455 -14.60 12.76 -12.18
N TYR A 456 -13.65 11.87 -11.96
CA TYR A 456 -12.73 11.36 -12.97
C TYR A 456 -12.60 9.84 -12.82
N ILE A 457 -12.77 9.12 -13.91
CA ILE A 457 -12.63 7.66 -13.95
C ILE A 457 -11.31 7.34 -14.62
N MET A 458 -10.47 6.54 -13.96
CA MET A 458 -9.24 6.03 -14.57
C MET A 458 -9.56 4.75 -15.34
N PRO A 459 -9.31 4.69 -16.67
CA PRO A 459 -9.65 3.52 -17.49
C PRO A 459 -8.63 2.38 -17.31
N ILE A 460 -8.33 2.01 -16.09
CA ILE A 460 -7.40 0.93 -15.72
C ILE A 460 -7.95 0.08 -14.58
N PRO A 461 -7.50 -1.18 -14.45
CA PRO A 461 -7.77 -1.97 -13.27
C PRO A 461 -7.29 -1.29 -11.98
N PHE A 462 -8.07 -1.40 -10.90
CA PHE A 462 -7.67 -0.85 -9.60
C PHE A 462 -6.36 -1.47 -9.08
N GLU A 463 -6.11 -2.75 -9.41
CA GLU A 463 -4.87 -3.45 -9.08
C GLU A 463 -3.65 -2.87 -9.81
N ASP A 464 -3.82 -2.42 -11.06
CA ASP A 464 -2.75 -1.78 -11.82
C ASP A 464 -2.43 -0.41 -11.25
N PHE A 465 -3.45 0.36 -10.82
CA PHE A 465 -3.22 1.61 -10.09
C PHE A 465 -2.38 1.38 -8.83
N ALA A 466 -2.70 0.37 -8.02
CA ALA A 466 -1.91 0.03 -6.83
C ALA A 466 -0.44 -0.31 -7.19
N MET A 467 -0.23 -1.05 -8.28
CA MET A 467 1.11 -1.36 -8.79
C MET A 467 1.86 -0.09 -9.26
N LEU A 468 1.16 0.86 -9.90
CA LEU A 468 1.75 2.14 -10.32
C LEU A 468 2.15 3.01 -9.12
N CYS A 469 1.40 2.95 -8.02
CA CYS A 469 1.80 3.59 -6.77
C CYS A 469 3.11 2.99 -6.22
N ASP A 470 3.27 1.66 -6.27
CA ASP A 470 4.50 0.98 -5.82
C ASP A 470 5.73 1.39 -6.66
N VAL A 471 5.54 1.74 -7.93
CA VAL A 471 6.63 2.24 -8.81
C VAL A 471 7.29 3.50 -8.24
N SER A 472 6.56 4.35 -7.53
CA SER A 472 7.10 5.57 -6.91
C SER A 472 8.22 5.31 -5.90
N HIS A 473 8.23 4.13 -5.27
CA HIS A 473 9.29 3.69 -4.34
C HIS A 473 10.51 3.07 -5.05
N GLY A 474 10.45 2.91 -6.37
CA GLY A 474 11.51 2.36 -7.19
C GLY A 474 11.43 0.83 -7.38
N PRO A 475 12.08 0.31 -8.44
CA PRO A 475 11.98 -1.09 -8.82
C PRO A 475 12.62 -2.04 -7.80
N GLU A 476 13.52 -1.55 -6.95
CA GLU A 476 14.22 -2.36 -5.95
C GLU A 476 13.33 -2.78 -4.78
N THR A 477 12.31 -1.99 -4.47
CA THR A 477 11.37 -2.27 -3.37
C THR A 477 10.19 -3.17 -3.81
N MET A 478 9.94 -3.27 -5.12
CA MET A 478 8.83 -4.05 -5.67
C MET A 478 9.02 -5.55 -5.45
N SER A 479 7.91 -6.30 -5.29
CA SER A 479 7.94 -7.76 -5.30
C SER A 479 8.36 -8.30 -6.68
N LEU A 480 8.91 -9.52 -6.75
CA LEU A 480 9.26 -10.15 -8.04
C LEU A 480 8.04 -10.26 -8.98
N VAL A 481 6.86 -10.53 -8.43
CA VAL A 481 5.63 -10.65 -9.21
C VAL A 481 5.20 -9.29 -9.77
N SER A 482 5.21 -8.24 -8.95
CA SER A 482 4.89 -6.87 -9.37
C SER A 482 5.92 -6.36 -10.38
N LEU A 483 7.21 -6.63 -10.16
CA LEU A 483 8.30 -6.27 -11.05
C LEU A 483 8.17 -6.95 -12.42
N TYR A 484 7.79 -8.23 -12.45
CA TYR A 484 7.54 -8.95 -13.70
C TYR A 484 6.31 -8.43 -14.43
N LYS A 485 5.22 -8.12 -13.72
CA LYS A 485 4.03 -7.51 -14.33
C LYS A 485 4.34 -6.15 -14.95
N ILE A 486 4.95 -5.25 -14.17
CA ILE A 486 5.26 -3.90 -14.65
C ILE A 486 6.27 -3.92 -15.80
N SER A 487 7.27 -4.81 -15.80
CA SER A 487 8.25 -4.90 -16.90
C SER A 487 7.61 -5.16 -18.26
N LYS A 488 6.40 -5.74 -18.31
CA LYS A 488 5.64 -6.00 -19.53
C LYS A 488 4.78 -4.82 -19.98
N VAL A 489 4.24 -4.05 -19.03
CA VAL A 489 3.22 -3.02 -19.29
C VAL A 489 3.71 -1.59 -19.02
N ALA A 490 4.92 -1.43 -18.51
CA ALA A 490 5.48 -0.14 -18.12
C ALA A 490 5.38 0.93 -19.22
N SER A 491 5.65 0.54 -20.48
CA SER A 491 5.56 1.44 -21.64
C SER A 491 4.15 2.00 -21.86
N ASN A 492 3.11 1.24 -21.52
CA ASN A 492 1.72 1.68 -21.62
C ASN A 492 1.39 2.80 -20.62
N TYR A 493 2.16 2.86 -19.53
CA TYR A 493 2.01 3.83 -18.44
C TYR A 493 3.07 4.93 -18.46
N GLY A 494 3.82 5.07 -19.56
CA GLY A 494 4.81 6.13 -19.73
C GLY A 494 6.14 5.88 -19.02
N TYR A 495 6.38 4.67 -18.54
CA TYR A 495 7.65 4.30 -17.94
C TYR A 495 8.55 3.54 -18.90
N SER A 496 9.88 3.65 -18.72
CA SER A 496 10.82 2.80 -19.44
C SER A 496 10.74 1.35 -18.91
N SER A 497 10.32 0.42 -19.77
CA SER A 497 10.29 -1.01 -19.44
C SER A 497 11.69 -1.58 -19.19
N GLU A 498 12.74 -0.91 -19.69
CA GLU A 498 14.14 -1.33 -19.54
C GLU A 498 14.60 -1.29 -18.08
N ILE A 499 14.19 -0.26 -17.33
CA ILE A 499 14.55 -0.13 -15.90
C ILE A 499 14.03 -1.32 -15.08
N PHE A 500 12.77 -1.68 -15.28
CA PHE A 500 12.14 -2.80 -14.58
C PHE A 500 12.69 -4.16 -15.05
N SER A 501 12.95 -4.29 -16.36
CA SER A 501 13.57 -5.48 -16.92
C SER A 501 14.99 -5.67 -16.40
N GLN A 502 15.78 -4.61 -16.25
CA GLN A 502 17.10 -4.67 -15.67
C GLN A 502 17.06 -5.08 -14.19
N ALA A 503 16.14 -4.49 -13.40
CA ALA A 503 15.95 -4.89 -12.01
C ALA A 503 15.57 -6.38 -11.89
N LEU A 504 14.70 -6.85 -12.78
CA LEU A 504 14.31 -8.26 -12.86
C LEU A 504 15.51 -9.17 -13.18
N ILE A 505 16.31 -8.81 -14.20
CA ILE A 505 17.52 -9.53 -14.58
C ILE A 505 18.49 -9.58 -13.39
N ASN A 506 18.74 -8.46 -12.71
CA ASN A 506 19.63 -8.37 -11.57
C ASN A 506 19.21 -9.31 -10.43
N ARG A 507 17.90 -9.42 -10.15
CA ARG A 507 17.38 -10.32 -9.12
C ARG A 507 17.50 -11.80 -9.50
N PHE A 508 17.13 -12.17 -10.73
CA PHE A 508 17.26 -13.55 -11.19
C PHE A 508 18.71 -13.99 -11.37
N SER A 509 19.61 -13.07 -11.74
CA SER A 509 21.03 -13.36 -11.90
C SER A 509 21.77 -13.47 -10.57
N PHE A 510 21.26 -12.86 -9.49
CA PHE A 510 21.94 -12.80 -8.19
C PHE A 510 22.42 -14.17 -7.66
N PRO A 511 21.60 -15.23 -7.58
CA PRO A 511 22.05 -16.52 -7.08
C PRO A 511 23.11 -17.17 -7.98
N LEU A 512 23.05 -16.95 -9.31
CA LEU A 512 24.06 -17.47 -10.25
C LEU A 512 25.40 -16.71 -10.11
N ILE A 513 25.34 -15.39 -9.92
CA ILE A 513 26.51 -14.57 -9.65
C ILE A 513 27.21 -15.06 -8.38
N LEU A 514 26.46 -15.28 -7.30
CA LEU A 514 27.00 -15.80 -6.05
C LEU A 514 27.60 -17.20 -6.22
N LEU A 515 26.95 -18.06 -6.98
CA LEU A 515 27.47 -19.40 -7.27
C LEU A 515 28.84 -19.31 -7.96
N ILE A 516 28.99 -18.42 -8.95
CA ILE A 516 30.25 -18.17 -9.62
C ILE A 516 31.30 -17.67 -8.61
N CYS A 517 30.97 -16.69 -7.77
CA CYS A 517 31.89 -16.17 -6.74
C CYS A 517 32.32 -17.26 -5.75
N PHE A 518 31.42 -18.14 -5.32
CA PHE A 518 31.74 -19.22 -4.39
C PHE A 518 32.63 -20.29 -5.04
N ILE A 519 32.44 -20.61 -6.32
CA ILE A 519 33.31 -21.52 -7.05
C ILE A 519 34.70 -20.90 -7.22
N LEU A 520 34.78 -19.59 -7.54
CA LEU A 520 36.06 -18.87 -7.61
C LEU A 520 36.77 -18.85 -6.26
N ALA A 521 36.03 -18.67 -5.15
CA ALA A 521 36.62 -18.81 -3.80
C ALA A 521 37.16 -20.22 -3.56
N GLY A 522 36.49 -21.26 -4.03
CA GLY A 522 36.97 -22.64 -4.00
C GLY A 522 38.27 -22.85 -4.80
N ILE A 523 38.39 -22.21 -5.98
CA ILE A 523 39.61 -22.23 -6.81
C ILE A 523 40.74 -21.52 -6.08
N LEU A 524 40.50 -20.35 -5.50
CA LEU A 524 41.48 -19.61 -4.70
C LEU A 524 41.91 -20.40 -3.48
N ALA A 525 41.00 -21.08 -2.81
CA ALA A 525 41.29 -21.95 -1.68
C ALA A 525 42.23 -23.10 -2.05
N TRP A 526 42.10 -23.66 -3.27
CA TRP A 526 43.03 -24.66 -3.77
C TRP A 526 44.45 -24.11 -3.97
N ASN A 527 44.58 -22.90 -4.44
CA ASN A 527 45.89 -22.26 -4.66
C ASN A 527 46.54 -21.79 -3.34
N SER A 528 45.72 -21.49 -2.31
CA SER A 528 46.13 -20.97 -0.99
C SER A 528 46.03 -22.04 0.10
N ARG A 529 46.44 -23.28 -0.18
CA ARG A 529 46.39 -24.40 0.77
C ARG A 529 47.25 -24.15 1.99
N ILE A 530 46.70 -24.37 3.18
CA ILE A 530 47.41 -24.29 4.47
C ILE A 530 47.85 -25.71 4.86
N PHE A 531 49.13 -25.94 4.87
CA PHE A 531 49.68 -27.26 5.20
C PHE A 531 49.71 -27.51 6.71
N VAL A 532 49.67 -28.79 7.11
CA VAL A 532 49.61 -29.21 8.52
C VAL A 532 50.80 -28.73 9.33
N ASN A 533 51.93 -28.48 8.68
CA ASN A 533 53.19 -28.01 9.30
C ASN A 533 53.21 -26.48 9.52
N ASP A 534 52.21 -25.75 9.01
CA ASP A 534 52.13 -24.30 9.22
C ASP A 534 51.67 -24.00 10.64
N SER A 535 52.50 -23.30 11.42
CA SER A 535 52.12 -22.83 12.76
C SER A 535 51.11 -21.70 12.65
N PHE A 536 50.11 -21.69 13.52
CA PHE A 536 49.17 -20.60 13.63
C PHE A 536 49.86 -19.29 13.96
N LYS A 537 49.70 -18.27 13.11
CA LYS A 537 50.26 -16.93 13.32
C LYS A 537 49.14 -15.99 13.78
N PHE A 538 49.40 -15.22 14.84
CA PHE A 538 48.43 -14.24 15.36
C PHE A 538 47.98 -13.22 14.29
N SER A 539 48.86 -12.89 13.33
CA SER A 539 48.54 -12.02 12.18
C SER A 539 47.38 -12.54 11.33
N TRP A 540 47.02 -13.81 11.39
CA TRP A 540 45.88 -14.35 10.65
C TRP A 540 44.55 -13.85 11.21
N ILE A 541 44.45 -13.53 12.49
CA ILE A 541 43.29 -12.92 13.10
C ILE A 541 43.03 -11.52 12.50
N LEU A 542 44.10 -10.74 12.31
CA LEU A 542 44.04 -9.41 11.69
C LEU A 542 43.73 -9.48 10.18
N LEU A 543 44.17 -10.55 9.51
CA LEU A 543 43.92 -10.75 8.09
C LEU A 543 42.44 -11.07 7.80
N PHE A 544 41.70 -11.66 8.75
CA PHE A 544 40.34 -12.12 8.59
C PHE A 544 39.36 -10.99 8.22
N PRO A 545 39.24 -9.86 8.95
CA PRO A 545 38.37 -8.75 8.56
C PRO A 545 38.80 -8.12 7.22
N ILE A 546 40.10 -8.16 6.87
CA ILE A 546 40.58 -7.67 5.57
C ILE A 546 40.05 -8.57 4.44
N ILE A 547 40.14 -9.89 4.61
CA ILE A 547 39.59 -10.85 3.63
C ILE A 547 38.07 -10.66 3.48
N LEU A 548 37.37 -10.45 4.58
CA LEU A 548 35.92 -10.18 4.55
C LEU A 548 35.60 -8.91 3.76
N ALA A 549 36.30 -7.81 4.04
CA ALA A 549 36.12 -6.55 3.32
C ALA A 549 36.43 -6.69 1.82
N LEU A 550 37.54 -7.37 1.48
CA LEU A 550 37.91 -7.64 0.10
C LEU A 550 36.88 -8.55 -0.60
N SER A 551 36.33 -9.54 0.10
CA SER A 551 35.29 -10.42 -0.43
C SER A 551 34.01 -9.63 -0.71
N TYR A 552 33.63 -8.71 0.17
CA TYR A 552 32.47 -7.83 -0.03
C TYR A 552 32.66 -6.91 -1.25
N ILE A 553 33.81 -6.23 -1.32
CA ILE A 553 34.15 -5.35 -2.45
C ILE A 553 34.16 -6.15 -3.76
N PHE A 554 34.74 -7.36 -3.75
CA PHE A 554 34.79 -8.22 -4.93
C PHE A 554 33.36 -8.58 -5.42
N VAL A 555 32.46 -8.98 -4.53
CA VAL A 555 31.08 -9.32 -4.89
C VAL A 555 30.36 -8.11 -5.48
N GLU A 556 30.45 -6.95 -4.84
CA GLU A 556 29.77 -5.74 -5.30
C GLU A 556 30.34 -5.23 -6.63
N CYS A 557 31.67 -5.22 -6.80
CA CYS A 557 32.29 -4.86 -8.08
C CYS A 557 31.89 -5.84 -9.19
N PHE A 558 31.84 -7.13 -8.90
CA PHE A 558 31.47 -8.15 -9.89
C PHE A 558 29.99 -8.03 -10.28
N ARG A 559 29.10 -7.82 -9.32
CA ARG A 559 27.69 -7.51 -9.57
C ARG A 559 27.51 -6.26 -10.43
N PHE A 560 28.23 -5.19 -10.09
CA PHE A 560 28.17 -3.94 -10.84
C PHE A 560 28.60 -4.11 -12.30
N LEU A 561 29.74 -4.78 -12.54
CA LEU A 561 30.23 -5.05 -13.89
C LEU A 561 29.25 -5.89 -14.72
N LEU A 562 28.66 -6.93 -14.11
CA LEU A 562 27.65 -7.75 -14.78
C LEU A 562 26.36 -6.97 -15.05
N SER A 563 25.93 -6.12 -14.12
CA SER A 563 24.78 -5.23 -14.33
C SER A 563 24.97 -4.28 -15.51
N LEU A 564 26.18 -3.76 -15.71
CA LEU A 564 26.51 -2.96 -16.90
C LEU A 564 26.44 -3.77 -18.20
N ILE A 565 26.92 -5.02 -18.19
CA ILE A 565 26.82 -5.93 -19.34
C ILE A 565 25.34 -6.23 -19.64
N PHE A 566 24.53 -6.51 -18.62
CA PHE A 566 23.10 -6.78 -18.78
C PHE A 566 22.34 -5.56 -19.32
N TYR A 567 22.71 -4.36 -18.89
CA TYR A 567 22.15 -3.13 -19.42
C TYR A 567 22.51 -2.97 -20.92
N ALA A 568 23.76 -3.21 -21.29
CA ALA A 568 24.17 -3.19 -22.68
C ALA A 568 23.43 -4.24 -23.53
N VAL A 569 23.22 -5.44 -23.01
CA VAL A 569 22.42 -6.48 -23.67
C VAL A 569 20.96 -6.03 -23.83
N LEU A 570 20.37 -5.42 -22.80
CA LEU A 570 19.00 -4.95 -22.82
C LEU A 570 18.80 -3.82 -23.84
N SER A 571 19.75 -2.89 -23.94
CA SER A 571 19.70 -1.78 -24.91
C SER A 571 19.87 -2.22 -26.35
N LEU A 572 20.54 -3.36 -26.61
CA LEU A 572 20.73 -3.92 -27.94
C LEU A 572 19.58 -4.84 -28.39
N THR A 573 18.76 -5.32 -27.44
CA THR A 573 17.66 -6.23 -27.74
C THR A 573 16.32 -5.49 -27.73
N TYR A 574 15.63 -5.49 -28.88
CA TYR A 574 14.28 -4.88 -28.99
C TYR A 574 13.20 -5.64 -28.18
N ILE A 575 13.51 -6.84 -27.69
CA ILE A 575 12.59 -7.71 -26.97
C ILE A 575 13.13 -7.90 -25.55
N ASN A 576 12.51 -7.23 -24.55
CA ASN A 576 12.93 -7.31 -23.15
C ASN A 576 13.04 -8.73 -22.60
N HIS A 577 12.18 -9.66 -23.06
CA HIS A 577 12.21 -11.06 -22.64
C HIS A 577 13.43 -11.80 -23.21
N GLY A 578 13.83 -11.47 -24.44
CA GLY A 578 15.06 -11.99 -25.04
C GLY A 578 16.31 -11.55 -24.27
N ALA A 579 16.33 -10.34 -23.74
CA ALA A 579 17.42 -9.84 -22.94
C ALA A 579 17.60 -10.62 -21.64
N VAL A 580 16.51 -11.02 -20.97
CA VAL A 580 16.55 -11.88 -19.77
C VAL A 580 17.23 -13.22 -20.08
N PHE A 581 16.79 -13.90 -21.14
CA PHE A 581 17.37 -15.19 -21.54
C PHE A 581 18.85 -15.06 -21.95
N LEU A 582 19.21 -14.01 -22.70
CA LEU A 582 20.58 -13.79 -23.13
C LEU A 582 21.50 -13.49 -21.95
N SER A 583 21.03 -12.68 -20.98
CA SER A 583 21.78 -12.38 -19.76
C SER A 583 22.01 -13.64 -18.91
N LEU A 584 20.98 -14.48 -18.74
CA LEU A 584 21.13 -15.77 -18.06
C LEU A 584 22.07 -16.71 -18.83
N PHE A 585 22.02 -16.72 -20.14
CA PHE A 585 22.95 -17.52 -20.98
C PHE A 585 24.39 -17.08 -20.79
N ILE A 586 24.66 -15.77 -20.75
CA ILE A 586 26.00 -15.24 -20.46
C ILE A 586 26.51 -15.73 -19.11
N LEU A 587 25.66 -15.71 -18.06
CA LEU A 587 26.02 -16.23 -16.74
C LEU A 587 26.28 -17.74 -16.76
N LEU A 588 25.50 -18.51 -17.49
CA LEU A 588 25.72 -19.96 -17.64
C LEU A 588 27.05 -20.24 -18.35
N VAL A 589 27.41 -19.45 -19.36
CA VAL A 589 28.72 -19.55 -20.02
C VAL A 589 29.84 -19.22 -19.05
N LEU A 590 29.72 -18.14 -18.26
CA LEU A 590 30.71 -17.80 -17.23
C LEU A 590 30.82 -18.89 -16.17
N LEU A 591 29.72 -19.44 -15.71
CA LEU A 591 29.69 -20.56 -14.77
C LEU A 591 30.42 -21.79 -15.34
N PHE A 592 30.15 -22.10 -16.61
CA PHE A 592 30.82 -23.19 -17.31
C PHE A 592 32.33 -22.96 -17.44
N LEU A 593 32.77 -21.74 -17.76
CA LEU A 593 34.19 -21.38 -17.80
C LEU A 593 34.84 -21.52 -16.43
N CYS A 594 34.18 -21.07 -15.35
CA CYS A 594 34.66 -21.28 -13.99
C CYS A 594 34.76 -22.76 -13.62
N PHE A 595 33.79 -23.56 -14.05
CA PHE A 595 33.81 -25.01 -13.89
C PHE A 595 35.01 -25.64 -14.64
N LEU A 596 35.21 -25.30 -15.93
CA LEU A 596 36.37 -25.74 -16.70
C LEU A 596 37.71 -25.34 -16.02
N ARG A 597 37.78 -24.13 -15.50
CA ARG A 597 38.95 -23.68 -14.75
C ARG A 597 39.19 -24.52 -13.49
N PHE A 598 38.15 -24.83 -12.76
CA PHE A 598 38.21 -25.71 -11.59
C PHE A 598 38.75 -27.11 -11.97
N VAL A 599 38.21 -27.70 -13.05
CA VAL A 599 38.64 -29.00 -13.56
C VAL A 599 40.09 -28.97 -14.07
N SER A 600 40.58 -27.83 -14.55
CA SER A 600 41.93 -27.66 -15.06
C SER A 600 43.00 -27.41 -13.96
N LEU A 601 42.61 -27.37 -12.68
CA LEU A 601 43.54 -27.21 -11.57
C LEU A 601 44.56 -28.36 -11.55
N LYS A 602 45.84 -28.01 -11.63
CA LYS A 602 46.92 -28.98 -11.56
C LYS A 602 47.14 -29.40 -10.10
N SER A 603 47.32 -30.70 -9.89
CA SER A 603 47.98 -31.21 -8.71
C SER A 603 49.45 -30.78 -8.82
N ASP A 604 49.92 -29.88 -7.94
CA ASP A 604 51.36 -29.64 -7.85
C ASP A 604 52.02 -30.95 -7.49
N SER A 605 52.89 -31.42 -8.38
CA SER A 605 53.83 -32.44 -8.00
C SER A 605 54.60 -31.94 -6.79
N VAL A 606 54.55 -32.68 -5.70
CA VAL A 606 55.38 -32.43 -4.52
C VAL A 606 56.80 -32.22 -5.07
N LYS A 607 57.31 -30.98 -4.95
CA LYS A 607 58.75 -30.76 -5.07
C LYS A 607 59.34 -31.45 -3.86
N GLU A 608 59.92 -32.64 -4.11
CA GLU A 608 60.80 -33.30 -3.16
C GLU A 608 61.92 -32.37 -2.69
#